data_aa8f464e1729e400efec38a4b2cc7f4f
#
_entry.id   aa8f464e1729e400efec38a4b2cc7f4f
#
_cell.length_a   1.000
_cell.length_b   1.000
_cell.length_c   1.000
_cell.angle_alpha   90.00
_cell.angle_beta   90.00
_cell.angle_gamma   90.00
#
_symmetry.space_group_name_H-M   'P 1'
#
loop_
_entity.id
_entity.type
_entity.pdbx_description
1 polymer ?
#
loop_
_entity_poly.entity_id
_entity_poly.type
_entity_poly.pdbx_seq_one_letter_code
_entity_poly.pdbx_strand_id
1 'polypeptide(L)'
;MIKVSNYIQTAFSMEDAAALVPIIDAKLNTNSNVVLDFSGIKFFTTLFFNNAITKYVLSLGPEEYKKKFKLINLSEVGRTTYEHSLTNANSYYELSDDKRKIEEMIISETLEDNLN
;
A
#
# COMPACT_ATOMS: atom_id res chain seq x y z
N MET A 1 17.80 4.04 -3.93
CA MET A 1 16.69 5.00 -3.99
C MET A 1 16.05 4.95 -5.36
N ILE A 2 14.73 4.95 -5.38
CA ILE A 2 13.96 4.92 -6.64
C ILE A 2 13.55 6.36 -6.96
N LYS A 3 14.05 6.90 -8.07
CA LYS A 3 13.62 8.20 -8.57
C LYS A 3 12.37 8.00 -9.41
N VAL A 4 11.21 8.33 -8.86
CA VAL A 4 9.91 8.04 -9.44
C VAL A 4 9.76 8.66 -10.83
N SER A 5 10.30 9.87 -11.03
CA SER A 5 10.23 10.56 -12.32
C SER A 5 10.98 9.87 -13.45
N ASN A 6 11.84 8.89 -13.15
CA ASN A 6 12.47 8.06 -14.19
C ASN A 6 11.50 7.08 -14.84
N TYR A 7 10.37 6.79 -14.20
CA TYR A 7 9.43 5.77 -14.63
C TYR A 7 8.06 6.33 -15.02
N ILE A 8 7.63 7.40 -14.34
CA ILE A 8 6.32 8.02 -14.58
C ILE A 8 6.45 9.53 -14.54
N GLN A 9 5.54 10.23 -15.20
CA GLN A 9 5.48 11.69 -15.19
C GLN A 9 4.47 12.21 -14.17
N THR A 10 3.42 11.44 -13.92
CA THR A 10 2.38 11.76 -12.96
C THR A 10 2.15 10.56 -12.05
N ALA A 11 1.64 10.82 -10.86
CA ALA A 11 1.23 9.77 -9.91
C ALA A 11 -0.30 9.71 -9.87
N PHE A 12 -0.92 9.48 -11.02
CA PHE A 12 -2.34 9.71 -11.22
C PHE A 12 -3.14 8.44 -11.54
N SER A 13 -2.70 7.64 -12.50
CA SER A 13 -3.49 6.56 -13.09
C SER A 13 -3.06 5.18 -12.62
N MET A 14 -3.88 4.18 -12.94
CA MET A 14 -3.53 2.78 -12.75
C MET A 14 -2.33 2.38 -13.62
N GLU A 15 -2.18 2.98 -14.79
CA GLU A 15 -1.02 2.74 -15.67
C GLU A 15 0.25 3.26 -15.02
N ASP A 16 0.20 4.43 -14.39
CA ASP A 16 1.33 4.97 -13.62
C ASP A 16 1.72 4.01 -12.49
N ALA A 17 0.73 3.51 -11.76
CA ALA A 17 0.97 2.54 -10.69
C ALA A 17 1.59 1.25 -11.24
N ALA A 18 1.07 0.74 -12.34
CA ALA A 18 1.57 -0.49 -12.96
C ALA A 18 3.02 -0.36 -13.42
N ALA A 19 3.44 0.84 -13.83
CA ALA A 19 4.83 1.08 -14.22
C ALA A 19 5.79 1.04 -13.02
N LEU A 20 5.34 1.45 -11.85
CA LEU A 20 6.19 1.56 -10.66
C LEU A 20 6.25 0.25 -9.85
N VAL A 21 5.18 -0.52 -9.83
CA VAL A 21 5.08 -1.74 -9.00
C VAL A 21 6.21 -2.75 -9.25
N PRO A 22 6.60 -3.09 -10.50
CA PRO A 22 7.70 -4.03 -10.69
C PRO A 22 9.02 -3.54 -10.11
N ILE A 23 9.25 -2.24 -10.12
CA ILE A 23 10.46 -1.64 -9.58
C ILE A 23 10.49 -1.79 -8.05
N ILE A 24 9.35 -1.54 -7.41
CA ILE A 24 9.20 -1.72 -5.96
C ILE A 24 9.36 -3.20 -5.59
N ASP A 25 8.69 -4.08 -6.31
CA ASP A 25 8.75 -5.53 -6.05
C ASP A 25 10.18 -6.05 -6.13
N ALA A 26 10.95 -5.57 -7.12
CA ALA A 26 12.36 -5.96 -7.26
C ALA A 26 13.18 -5.56 -6.03
N LYS A 27 12.92 -4.38 -5.46
CA LYS A 27 13.60 -3.95 -4.23
C LYS A 27 13.20 -4.80 -3.04
N LEU A 28 11.92 -5.09 -2.89
CA LEU A 28 11.43 -5.92 -1.80
C LEU A 28 11.99 -7.34 -1.89
N ASN A 29 12.13 -7.89 -3.09
CA ASN A 29 12.68 -9.23 -3.30
C ASN A 29 14.14 -9.35 -2.87
N THR A 30 14.88 -8.25 -2.87
CA THR A 30 16.26 -8.23 -2.36
C THR A 30 16.32 -7.90 -0.87
N ASN A 31 15.18 -7.85 -0.19
CA ASN A 31 15.06 -7.47 1.21
C ASN A 31 15.61 -6.06 1.51
N SER A 32 15.60 -5.21 0.50
CA SER A 32 16.07 -3.82 0.61
C SER A 32 14.94 -2.90 1.05
N ASN A 33 15.32 -1.80 1.68
CA ASN A 33 14.37 -0.72 1.96
C ASN A 33 13.98 -0.04 0.66
N VAL A 34 12.73 0.42 0.61
CA VAL A 34 12.17 1.11 -0.55
C VAL A 34 12.11 2.60 -0.25
N VAL A 35 13.00 3.36 -0.82
CA VAL A 35 13.00 4.83 -0.72
C VAL A 35 12.55 5.37 -2.07
N LEU A 36 11.43 6.09 -2.07
CA LEU A 36 10.81 6.64 -3.28
C LEU A 36 10.94 8.15 -3.27
N ASP A 37 11.65 8.67 -4.28
CA ASP A 37 11.86 10.09 -4.46
C ASP A 37 10.84 10.63 -5.48
N PHE A 38 9.94 11.49 -5.02
CA PHE A 38 8.86 12.06 -5.83
C PHE A 38 9.20 13.45 -6.39
N SER A 39 10.47 13.85 -6.40
CA SER A 39 10.89 15.14 -6.98
C SER A 39 10.36 15.26 -8.41
N GLY A 40 9.76 16.40 -8.72
CA GLY A 40 9.25 16.69 -10.06
C GLY A 40 7.87 16.12 -10.38
N ILE A 41 7.31 15.30 -9.52
CA ILE A 41 5.93 14.79 -9.69
C ILE A 41 4.96 15.81 -9.10
N LYS A 42 3.98 16.24 -9.90
CA LYS A 42 3.05 17.32 -9.52
C LYS A 42 1.61 16.87 -9.30
N PHE A 43 1.18 15.80 -9.98
CA PHE A 43 -0.20 15.34 -9.92
C PHE A 43 -0.26 14.00 -9.21
N PHE A 44 -1.20 13.91 -8.27
CA PHE A 44 -1.34 12.74 -7.40
C PHE A 44 -2.82 12.36 -7.26
N THR A 45 -3.10 11.06 -7.13
CA THR A 45 -4.42 10.57 -6.76
C THR A 45 -4.28 9.50 -5.69
N THR A 46 -5.32 9.32 -4.88
CA THR A 46 -5.38 8.20 -3.94
C THR A 46 -5.40 6.87 -4.68
N LEU A 47 -6.04 6.83 -5.86
CA LEU A 47 -6.04 5.65 -6.72
C LEU A 47 -4.61 5.17 -7.03
N PHE A 48 -3.73 6.10 -7.39
CA PHE A 48 -2.32 5.79 -7.64
C PHE A 48 -1.66 5.18 -6.39
N PHE A 49 -1.74 5.89 -5.27
CA PHE A 49 -1.10 5.43 -4.03
C PHE A 49 -1.66 4.09 -3.56
N ASN A 50 -2.97 3.90 -3.65
CA ASN A 50 -3.62 2.64 -3.27
C ASN A 50 -3.07 1.45 -4.05
N ASN A 51 -2.75 1.64 -5.31
CA ASN A 51 -2.33 0.55 -6.20
C ASN A 51 -0.83 0.41 -6.38
N ALA A 52 -0.07 1.47 -6.10
CA ALA A 52 1.39 1.45 -6.27
C ALA A 52 2.13 1.26 -4.96
N ILE A 53 1.63 1.79 -3.87
CA ILE A 53 2.41 1.95 -2.64
C ILE A 53 1.71 1.40 -1.41
N THR A 54 0.55 1.95 -1.05
CA THR A 54 -0.11 1.57 0.21
C THR A 54 -0.69 0.17 0.20
N LYS A 55 -0.84 -0.46 -0.97
CA LYS A 55 -1.24 -1.87 -1.05
C LYS A 55 -0.28 -2.77 -0.28
N TYR A 56 0.97 -2.37 -0.13
CA TYR A 56 1.97 -3.15 0.60
C TYR A 56 1.74 -3.17 2.10
N VAL A 57 0.92 -2.25 2.62
CA VAL A 57 0.45 -2.32 4.01
C VAL A 57 -0.30 -3.62 4.25
N LEU A 58 -1.10 -4.05 3.27
CA LEU A 58 -1.90 -5.27 3.39
C LEU A 58 -1.06 -6.54 3.33
N SER A 59 0.00 -6.54 2.53
CA SER A 59 0.86 -7.72 2.38
C SER A 59 1.94 -7.81 3.45
N LEU A 60 2.49 -6.68 3.90
CA LEU A 60 3.59 -6.65 4.87
C LEU A 60 3.10 -6.43 6.30
N GLY A 61 1.94 -5.81 6.47
CA GLY A 61 1.48 -5.29 7.74
C GLY A 61 1.98 -3.86 7.95
N PRO A 62 1.25 -3.04 8.73
CA PRO A 62 1.56 -1.62 8.89
C PRO A 62 2.96 -1.34 9.46
N GLU A 63 3.39 -2.15 10.42
CA GLU A 63 4.69 -1.93 11.07
C GLU A 63 5.85 -2.23 10.13
N GLU A 64 5.80 -3.35 9.42
CA GLU A 64 6.84 -3.73 8.47
C GLU A 64 6.87 -2.77 7.29
N TYR A 65 5.69 -2.35 6.80
CA TYR A 65 5.58 -1.33 5.77
C TYR A 65 6.28 -0.04 6.19
N LYS A 66 6.01 0.44 7.40
CA LYS A 66 6.60 1.66 7.93
C LYS A 66 8.12 1.59 8.02
N LYS A 67 8.65 0.42 8.35
CA LYS A 67 10.11 0.20 8.42
C LYS A 67 10.76 0.18 7.04
N LYS A 68 10.08 -0.39 6.06
CA LYS A 68 10.65 -0.61 4.73
C LYS A 68 10.45 0.53 3.75
N PHE A 69 9.35 1.27 3.88
CA PHE A 69 8.98 2.31 2.91
C PHE A 69 9.26 3.71 3.45
N LYS A 70 9.90 4.51 2.61
CA LYS A 70 10.10 5.93 2.87
C LYS A 70 9.85 6.71 1.59
N LEU A 71 8.95 7.70 1.67
CA LEU A 71 8.65 8.60 0.57
C LEU A 71 9.29 9.96 0.88
N ILE A 72 10.04 10.48 -0.08
CA ILE A 72 10.71 11.77 0.08
C ILE A 72 10.34 12.71 -1.06
N ASN A 73 10.46 14.00 -0.77
CA ASN A 73 10.22 15.08 -1.74
C ASN A 73 8.81 15.10 -2.30
N LEU A 74 7.82 14.68 -1.50
CA LEU A 74 6.43 14.88 -1.83
C LEU A 74 6.08 16.37 -1.67
N SER A 75 5.32 16.90 -2.63
CA SER A 75 4.70 18.20 -2.46
C SER A 75 3.66 18.14 -1.34
N GLU A 76 3.15 19.28 -0.91
CA GLU A 76 2.10 19.33 0.11
C GLU A 76 0.87 18.53 -0.34
N VAL A 77 0.44 18.71 -1.58
CA VAL A 77 -0.68 17.95 -2.15
C VAL A 77 -0.37 16.45 -2.19
N GLY A 78 0.82 16.09 -2.63
CA GLY A 78 1.25 14.68 -2.68
C GLY A 78 1.26 14.04 -1.30
N ARG A 79 1.75 14.76 -0.30
CA ARG A 79 1.78 14.28 1.08
C ARG A 79 0.37 14.06 1.63
N THR A 80 -0.52 15.02 1.45
CA THR A 80 -1.91 14.91 1.91
C THR A 80 -2.60 13.73 1.25
N THR A 81 -2.42 13.58 -0.06
CA THR A 81 -3.01 12.47 -0.82
C THR A 81 -2.46 11.12 -0.34
N TYR A 82 -1.15 11.05 -0.13
CA TYR A 82 -0.50 9.85 0.38
C TYR A 82 -0.99 9.48 1.78
N GLU A 83 -1.05 10.44 2.69
CA GLU A 83 -1.51 10.22 4.06
C GLU A 83 -2.95 9.72 4.09
N HIS A 84 -3.79 10.25 3.22
CA HIS A 84 -5.18 9.79 3.08
C HIS A 84 -5.22 8.32 2.62
N SER A 85 -4.45 7.98 1.62
CA SER A 85 -4.34 6.60 1.14
C SER A 85 -3.80 5.67 2.21
N LEU A 86 -2.79 6.11 2.96
CA LEU A 86 -2.18 5.31 4.02
C LEU A 86 -3.15 5.07 5.17
N THR A 87 -3.91 6.10 5.57
CA THR A 87 -4.94 5.97 6.60
C THR A 87 -5.99 4.94 6.18
N ASN A 88 -6.43 5.00 4.92
CA ASN A 88 -7.39 4.04 4.39
C ASN A 88 -6.83 2.62 4.39
N ALA A 89 -5.57 2.44 4.00
CA ALA A 89 -4.93 1.13 3.99
C ALA A 89 -4.80 0.55 5.39
N ASN A 90 -4.41 1.36 6.37
CA ASN A 90 -4.31 0.93 7.76
C ASN A 90 -5.67 0.52 8.31
N SER A 91 -6.70 1.31 8.04
CA SER A 91 -8.08 1.01 8.47
C SER A 91 -8.57 -0.28 7.81
N TYR A 92 -8.30 -0.45 6.54
CA TYR A 92 -8.70 -1.65 5.81
C TYR A 92 -7.98 -2.89 6.34
N TYR A 93 -6.72 -2.77 6.70
CA TYR A 93 -5.94 -3.85 7.30
C TYR A 93 -6.57 -4.30 8.63
N GLU A 94 -6.90 -3.36 9.50
CA GLU A 94 -7.54 -3.64 10.79
C GLU A 94 -8.90 -4.30 10.58
N LEU A 95 -9.70 -3.76 9.68
CA LEU A 95 -11.02 -4.30 9.37
C LEU A 95 -10.94 -5.71 8.80
N SER A 96 -9.98 -5.98 7.91
CA SER A 96 -9.77 -7.29 7.32
C SER A 96 -9.38 -8.33 8.37
N ASP A 97 -8.54 -7.93 9.33
CA ASP A 97 -8.14 -8.81 10.43
C ASP A 97 -9.33 -9.14 11.33
N ASP A 98 -10.08 -8.12 11.73
CA ASP A 98 -11.29 -8.31 12.54
C ASP A 98 -12.34 -9.14 11.81
N LYS A 99 -12.56 -8.86 10.54
CA LYS A 99 -13.50 -9.62 9.71
C LYS A 99 -13.09 -11.07 9.59
N ARG A 100 -11.80 -11.33 9.44
CA ARG A 100 -11.26 -12.68 9.37
C ARG A 100 -11.53 -13.45 10.67
N LYS A 101 -11.31 -12.80 11.81
CA LYS A 101 -11.57 -13.40 13.13
C LYS A 101 -13.05 -13.74 13.29
N ILE A 102 -13.93 -12.84 12.89
CA ILE A 102 -15.39 -13.06 12.95
C ILE A 102 -15.79 -14.20 12.03
N GLU A 103 -15.28 -14.26 10.82
CA GLU A 103 -15.57 -15.32 9.87
C GLU A 103 -15.10 -16.69 10.41
N GLU A 104 -13.94 -16.76 11.02
CA GLU A 104 -13.43 -18.00 11.64
C GLU A 104 -14.35 -18.45 12.76
N MET A 105 -14.84 -17.54 13.60
CA MET A 105 -15.78 -17.85 14.66
C MET A 105 -17.11 -18.38 14.11
N ILE A 106 -17.66 -17.73 13.10
CA ILE A 106 -18.92 -18.12 12.44
C ILE A 106 -18.78 -19.50 11.80
N ILE A 107 -17.70 -19.76 11.10
CA ILE A 107 -17.44 -21.06 10.46
C ILE A 107 -17.36 -22.15 11.52
N SER A 108 -16.67 -21.90 12.63
CA SER A 108 -16.54 -22.84 13.72
C SER A 108 -17.91 -23.18 14.33
N GLU A 109 -18.73 -22.17 14.60
CA GLU A 109 -20.09 -22.37 15.13
C GLU A 109 -20.97 -23.12 14.14
N THR A 110 -20.91 -22.77 12.87
CA THR A 110 -21.69 -23.42 11.82
C THR A 110 -21.33 -24.89 11.69
N LEU A 111 -20.04 -25.23 11.76
CA LEU A 111 -19.56 -26.61 11.71
C LEU A 111 -20.04 -27.42 12.91
N GLU A 112 -20.04 -26.83 14.10
CA GLU A 112 -20.55 -27.48 15.30
C GLU A 112 -22.05 -27.75 15.18
N ASP A 113 -22.81 -26.77 14.70
CA ASP A 113 -24.25 -26.91 14.48
C ASP A 113 -24.57 -27.99 13.45
N ASN A 114 -23.76 -28.08 12.39
CA ASN A 114 -23.94 -29.09 11.33
C ASN A 114 -23.57 -30.50 11.79
N LEU A 115 -22.67 -30.63 12.78
CA LEU A 115 -22.25 -31.90 13.33
C LEU A 115 -23.25 -32.44 14.38
N ASN A 116 -24.08 -31.59 14.90
CA ASN A 116 -25.09 -31.93 15.87
C ASN A 116 -26.43 -32.24 15.16
#